data_535d0c0905f5fe29f42628c301114a0a
#
_entry.id   535d0c0905f5fe29f42628c301114a0a
#
_cell.length_a   1.000
_cell.length_b   1.000
_cell.length_c   1.000
_cell.angle_alpha   90.00
_cell.angle_beta   90.00
_cell.angle_gamma   90.00
#
_symmetry.space_group_name_H-M   'P 1'
#
loop_
_entity.id
_entity.type
_entity.pdbx_description
1 polymer ?
#
loop_
_entity_poly.entity_id
_entity_poly.type
_entity_poly.pdbx_seq_one_letter_code
_entity_poly.pdbx_strand_id
1 'polypeptide(L)'
;GGCSLRNASGRFYPNAHIRQSLGSSLNIPAVKALYINGIENSLETLHQLGDVSYCSYGETAGLSMAIGSGCRVKMVEHANAYASIARGGAYKDLAYVLEVKNSSGDIIEKWEDKPAKQVVDPQVAYMISSILSDPTARRLMGWTGYEFGFDVPGVWTACKTGTTTTAVN
;
A
#
# COMPACT_ATOMS: atom_id res chain seq x y z
N GLY A 1 14.90 27.92 -6.24
CA GLY A 1 15.73 26.73 -6.01
C GLY A 1 14.97 25.50 -6.36
N GLY A 2 15.46 24.72 -7.36
CA GLY A 2 14.81 23.48 -7.77
C GLY A 2 14.88 22.43 -6.66
N CYS A 3 13.76 21.78 -6.37
CA CYS A 3 13.72 20.64 -5.46
C CYS A 3 14.35 19.43 -6.17
N SER A 4 15.50 18.96 -5.70
CA SER A 4 16.13 17.75 -6.24
C SER A 4 15.58 16.52 -5.53
N LEU A 5 14.90 15.63 -6.26
CA LEU A 5 14.44 14.36 -5.74
C LEU A 5 15.64 13.47 -5.36
N ARG A 6 15.63 12.94 -4.14
CA ARG A 6 16.70 12.07 -3.61
C ARG A 6 16.12 10.83 -2.96
N ASN A 7 16.90 9.74 -2.97
CA ASN A 7 16.62 8.60 -2.12
C ASN A 7 16.97 8.95 -0.65
N ALA A 8 16.31 8.31 0.31
CA ALA A 8 16.56 8.54 1.74
C ALA A 8 18.03 8.32 2.14
N SER A 9 18.74 7.39 1.49
CA SER A 9 20.17 7.15 1.67
C SER A 9 21.08 8.26 1.12
N GLY A 10 20.54 9.23 0.39
CA GLY A 10 21.31 10.22 -0.37
C GLY A 10 22.06 9.66 -1.59
N ARG A 11 22.03 8.33 -1.79
CA ARG A 11 22.75 7.66 -2.87
C ARG A 11 21.86 7.48 -4.11
N PHE A 12 22.50 7.40 -5.27
CA PHE A 12 21.87 7.03 -6.53
C PHE A 12 22.21 5.57 -6.87
N TYR A 13 21.20 4.82 -7.33
CA TYR A 13 21.32 3.39 -7.66
C TYR A 13 20.92 3.16 -9.12
N PRO A 14 21.83 3.38 -10.08
CA PRO A 14 21.51 3.38 -11.52
C PRO A 14 21.05 2.01 -12.04
N ASN A 15 21.51 0.93 -11.42
CA ASN A 15 21.24 -0.45 -11.84
C ASN A 15 20.24 -1.19 -10.93
N ALA A 16 19.48 -0.46 -10.10
CA ALA A 16 18.49 -1.09 -9.23
C ALA A 16 17.31 -1.65 -10.06
N HIS A 17 17.02 -2.93 -9.90
CA HIS A 17 15.84 -3.56 -10.48
C HIS A 17 14.57 -3.15 -9.72
N ILE A 18 13.38 -3.33 -10.34
CA ILE A 18 12.07 -3.00 -9.73
C ILE A 18 11.92 -3.66 -8.36
N ARG A 19 12.28 -4.94 -8.22
CA ARG A 19 12.23 -5.66 -6.94
C ARG A 19 13.05 -4.96 -5.85
N GLN A 20 14.28 -4.63 -6.15
CA GLN A 20 15.17 -3.91 -5.22
C GLN A 20 14.66 -2.49 -4.94
N SER A 21 14.15 -1.80 -5.94
CA SER A 21 13.64 -0.43 -5.83
C SER A 21 12.44 -0.35 -4.90
N LEU A 22 11.45 -1.24 -5.07
CA LEU A 22 10.26 -1.29 -4.24
C LEU A 22 10.61 -1.78 -2.83
N GLY A 23 11.31 -2.91 -2.70
CA GLY A 23 11.67 -3.49 -1.40
C GLY A 23 12.54 -2.55 -0.56
N SER A 24 13.50 -1.88 -1.18
CA SER A 24 14.37 -0.89 -0.51
C SER A 24 13.77 0.52 -0.44
N SER A 25 12.51 0.71 -0.82
CA SER A 25 11.82 2.01 -0.69
C SER A 25 12.55 3.18 -1.37
N LEU A 26 13.07 2.97 -2.58
CA LEU A 26 13.79 4.01 -3.29
C LEU A 26 12.82 5.06 -3.87
N ASN A 27 13.02 6.32 -3.53
CA ASN A 27 12.14 7.43 -3.94
C ASN A 27 12.20 7.69 -5.45
N ILE A 28 13.41 7.74 -6.03
CA ILE A 28 13.60 8.09 -7.44
C ILE A 28 12.88 7.11 -8.38
N PRO A 29 13.05 5.77 -8.24
CA PRO A 29 12.29 4.82 -9.06
C PRO A 29 10.79 4.87 -8.82
N ALA A 30 10.32 5.12 -7.59
CA ALA A 30 8.90 5.23 -7.28
C ALA A 30 8.24 6.41 -8.02
N VAL A 31 8.86 7.58 -7.96
CA VAL A 31 8.39 8.77 -8.70
C VAL A 31 8.45 8.55 -10.21
N LYS A 32 9.50 7.88 -10.71
CA LYS A 32 9.61 7.56 -12.14
C LYS A 32 8.52 6.57 -12.58
N ALA A 33 8.20 5.57 -11.76
CA ALA A 33 7.12 4.63 -12.05
C ALA A 33 5.76 5.34 -12.12
N LEU A 34 5.47 6.23 -11.18
CA LEU A 34 4.26 7.05 -11.19
C LEU A 34 4.20 7.95 -12.43
N TYR A 35 5.32 8.59 -12.81
CA TYR A 35 5.39 9.41 -14.01
C TYR A 35 5.07 8.62 -15.28
N ILE A 36 5.61 7.40 -15.41
CA ILE A 36 5.38 6.53 -16.57
C ILE A 36 3.94 6.03 -16.62
N ASN A 37 3.37 5.63 -15.47
CA ASN A 37 2.00 5.11 -15.39
C ASN A 37 0.95 6.22 -15.54
N GLY A 38 1.28 7.43 -15.15
CA GLY A 38 0.36 8.55 -15.05
C GLY A 38 -0.33 8.64 -13.68
N ILE A 39 -0.58 9.87 -13.25
CA ILE A 39 -1.20 10.15 -11.94
C ILE A 39 -2.63 9.63 -11.90
N GLU A 40 -3.43 9.90 -12.92
CA GLU A 40 -4.84 9.53 -13.01
C GLU A 40 -5.03 8.00 -12.98
N ASN A 41 -4.29 7.25 -13.79
CA ASN A 41 -4.32 5.79 -13.81
C ASN A 41 -3.93 5.19 -12.44
N SER A 42 -2.97 5.83 -11.77
CA SER A 42 -2.51 5.38 -10.46
C SER A 42 -3.55 5.64 -9.38
N LEU A 43 -4.21 6.80 -9.39
CA LEU A 43 -5.32 7.11 -8.50
C LEU A 43 -6.50 6.19 -8.72
N GLU A 44 -6.89 5.95 -9.96
CA GLU A 44 -7.97 5.01 -10.28
C GLU A 44 -7.68 3.61 -9.70
N THR A 45 -6.46 3.10 -9.87
CA THR A 45 -6.06 1.80 -9.32
C THR A 45 -6.11 1.78 -7.78
N LEU A 46 -5.65 2.85 -7.11
CA LEU A 46 -5.73 2.97 -5.66
C LEU A 46 -7.17 2.99 -5.17
N HIS A 47 -8.05 3.76 -5.81
CA HIS A 47 -9.47 3.81 -5.48
C HIS A 47 -10.16 2.46 -5.68
N GLN A 48 -9.84 1.74 -6.75
CA GLN A 48 -10.37 0.40 -6.99
C GLN A 48 -9.92 -0.63 -5.93
N LEU A 49 -8.70 -0.47 -5.41
CA LEU A 49 -8.17 -1.31 -4.32
C LEU A 49 -8.83 -1.02 -2.97
N GLY A 50 -9.51 0.12 -2.81
CA GLY A 50 -10.21 0.53 -1.60
C GLY A 50 -9.73 1.82 -0.96
N ASP A 51 -8.70 2.47 -1.48
CA ASP A 51 -8.17 3.76 -1.02
C ASP A 51 -9.00 4.94 -1.57
N VAL A 52 -10.32 4.90 -1.40
CA VAL A 52 -11.27 5.81 -2.04
C VAL A 52 -11.07 7.27 -1.62
N SER A 53 -10.63 7.50 -0.39
CA SER A 53 -10.38 8.86 0.12
C SER A 53 -9.03 9.45 -0.29
N TYR A 54 -8.14 8.66 -0.92
CA TYR A 54 -6.83 9.16 -1.31
C TYR A 54 -6.94 10.28 -2.36
N CYS A 55 -6.39 11.46 -2.05
CA CYS A 55 -6.51 12.67 -2.86
C CYS A 55 -7.96 13.17 -3.12
N SER A 56 -8.92 12.87 -2.22
CA SER A 56 -10.34 13.20 -2.42
C SER A 56 -10.78 14.47 -1.68
N TYR A 57 -9.90 15.13 -0.92
CA TYR A 57 -10.23 16.28 -0.06
C TYR A 57 -9.83 17.63 -0.67
N GLY A 58 -9.82 17.74 -1.98
CA GLY A 58 -9.43 18.95 -2.69
C GLY A 58 -7.91 19.15 -2.82
N GLU A 59 -7.13 18.14 -2.51
CA GLU A 59 -5.69 18.14 -2.77
C GLU A 59 -5.41 18.02 -4.27
N THR A 60 -4.30 18.59 -4.69
CA THR A 60 -3.79 18.40 -6.05
C THR A 60 -2.82 17.22 -6.06
N ALA A 61 -3.23 16.15 -6.73
CA ALA A 61 -2.35 15.01 -6.96
C ALA A 61 -1.15 15.40 -7.81
N GLY A 62 0.03 14.96 -7.39
CA GLY A 62 1.28 15.23 -8.10
C GLY A 62 2.25 14.07 -7.96
N LEU A 63 3.42 14.17 -8.58
CA LEU A 63 4.44 13.10 -8.53
C LEU A 63 4.95 12.79 -7.11
N SER A 64 4.80 13.75 -6.19
CA SER A 64 5.15 13.56 -4.77
C SER A 64 4.27 12.52 -4.05
N MET A 65 3.08 12.20 -4.59
CA MET A 65 2.23 11.15 -4.03
C MET A 65 2.92 9.77 -4.01
N ALA A 66 3.84 9.51 -4.94
CA ALA A 66 4.62 8.27 -4.97
C ALA A 66 5.46 8.02 -3.71
N ILE A 67 5.72 9.06 -2.94
CA ILE A 67 6.51 9.03 -1.71
C ILE A 67 5.70 9.49 -0.49
N GLY A 68 4.37 9.46 -0.60
CA GLY A 68 3.45 9.74 0.51
C GLY A 68 3.25 11.23 0.82
N SER A 69 3.47 12.12 -0.16
CA SER A 69 3.30 13.56 0.02
C SER A 69 2.17 14.12 -0.84
N GLY A 70 1.46 15.10 -0.32
CA GLY A 70 0.46 15.88 -1.06
C GLY A 70 -0.99 15.38 -0.98
N CYS A 71 -1.22 14.15 -0.55
CA CYS A 71 -2.57 13.59 -0.45
C CYS A 71 -2.82 12.96 0.92
N ARG A 72 -4.06 13.10 1.42
CA ARG A 72 -4.53 12.43 2.63
C ARG A 72 -5.29 11.15 2.27
N VAL A 73 -5.35 10.24 3.22
CA VAL A 73 -6.09 8.98 3.12
C VAL A 73 -6.63 8.60 4.50
N LYS A 74 -7.76 7.93 4.54
CA LYS A 74 -8.23 7.30 5.78
C LYS A 74 -7.46 6.00 6.01
N MET A 75 -6.89 5.85 7.19
CA MET A 75 -6.07 4.69 7.55
C MET A 75 -6.80 3.35 7.32
N VAL A 76 -8.10 3.29 7.63
CA VAL A 76 -8.91 2.06 7.43
C VAL A 76 -9.07 1.70 5.95
N GLU A 77 -9.21 2.68 5.07
CA GLU A 77 -9.29 2.46 3.62
C GLU A 77 -7.95 2.01 3.07
N HIS A 78 -6.85 2.63 3.53
CA HIS A 78 -5.49 2.23 3.16
C HIS A 78 -5.18 0.80 3.61
N ALA A 79 -5.56 0.42 4.83
CA ALA A 79 -5.46 -0.95 5.31
C ALA A 79 -6.26 -1.93 4.43
N ASN A 80 -7.46 -1.55 3.98
CA ASN A 80 -8.26 -2.37 3.08
C ASN A 80 -7.63 -2.51 1.68
N ALA A 81 -6.97 -1.48 1.17
CA ALA A 81 -6.22 -1.54 -0.09
C ALA A 81 -5.08 -2.57 -0.01
N TYR A 82 -4.30 -2.56 1.08
CA TYR A 82 -3.30 -3.60 1.35
C TYR A 82 -3.93 -4.98 1.48
N ALA A 83 -5.06 -5.10 2.18
CA ALA A 83 -5.80 -6.35 2.29
C ALA A 83 -6.32 -6.84 0.93
N SER A 84 -6.66 -5.95 0.01
CA SER A 84 -7.06 -6.31 -1.35
C SER A 84 -5.89 -6.92 -2.13
N ILE A 85 -4.67 -6.38 -1.99
CA ILE A 85 -3.45 -6.99 -2.56
C ILE A 85 -3.19 -8.36 -1.92
N ALA A 86 -3.31 -8.48 -0.59
CA ALA A 86 -3.12 -9.74 0.12
C ALA A 86 -4.14 -10.82 -0.27
N ARG A 87 -5.33 -10.43 -0.71
CA ARG A 87 -6.37 -11.30 -1.27
C ARG A 87 -6.19 -11.59 -2.77
N GLY A 88 -4.99 -11.37 -3.31
CA GLY A 88 -4.71 -11.61 -4.73
C GLY A 88 -5.35 -10.59 -5.67
N GLY A 89 -5.51 -9.36 -5.25
CA GLY A 89 -6.11 -8.27 -6.02
C GLY A 89 -7.64 -8.21 -5.93
N ALA A 90 -8.24 -8.92 -4.97
CA ALA A 90 -9.68 -8.97 -4.77
C ALA A 90 -10.12 -7.99 -3.68
N TYR A 91 -10.87 -6.96 -4.07
CA TYR A 91 -11.48 -5.99 -3.16
C TYR A 91 -12.71 -6.56 -2.45
N LYS A 92 -12.87 -6.24 -1.17
CA LYS A 92 -14.08 -6.44 -0.38
C LYS A 92 -14.45 -5.14 0.35
N ASP A 93 -15.74 -4.89 0.47
CA ASP A 93 -16.26 -3.79 1.28
C ASP A 93 -15.87 -3.96 2.75
N LEU A 94 -15.66 -2.84 3.43
CA LEU A 94 -15.47 -2.83 4.87
C LEU A 94 -16.80 -3.08 5.60
N ALA A 95 -16.78 -3.96 6.58
CA ALA A 95 -17.90 -4.20 7.49
C ALA A 95 -17.55 -3.67 8.88
N TYR A 96 -18.38 -2.76 9.40
CA TYR A 96 -18.20 -2.16 10.72
C TYR A 96 -19.13 -2.75 11.76
N VAL A 97 -20.27 -3.29 11.32
CA VAL A 97 -21.27 -3.92 12.18
C VAL A 97 -21.48 -5.34 11.67
N LEU A 98 -21.18 -6.33 12.49
CA LEU A 98 -21.33 -7.74 12.13
C LEU A 98 -22.71 -8.28 12.54
N GLU A 99 -23.29 -7.76 13.60
CA GLU A 99 -24.58 -8.21 14.12
C GLU A 99 -25.23 -7.10 14.95
N VAL A 100 -26.55 -6.94 14.82
CA VAL A 100 -27.37 -6.08 15.66
C VAL A 100 -28.41 -6.93 16.38
N LYS A 101 -28.49 -6.83 17.69
CA LYS A 101 -29.46 -7.53 18.55
C LYS A 101 -30.39 -6.55 19.27
N ASN A 102 -31.62 -6.98 19.53
CA ASN A 102 -32.53 -6.25 20.42
C ASN A 102 -32.20 -6.54 21.89
N SER A 103 -32.95 -5.93 22.81
CA SER A 103 -32.80 -6.11 24.24
C SER A 103 -33.14 -7.55 24.73
N SER A 104 -33.88 -8.31 23.94
CA SER A 104 -34.21 -9.71 24.19
C SER A 104 -33.17 -10.70 23.66
N GLY A 105 -32.15 -10.20 22.93
CA GLY A 105 -31.09 -11.01 22.34
C GLY A 105 -31.39 -11.52 20.94
N ASP A 106 -32.54 -11.18 20.36
CA ASP A 106 -32.90 -11.57 19.00
C ASP A 106 -32.07 -10.79 17.98
N ILE A 107 -31.61 -11.46 16.93
CA ILE A 107 -30.86 -10.85 15.84
C ILE A 107 -31.81 -10.04 14.97
N ILE A 108 -31.61 -8.71 14.90
CA ILE A 108 -32.35 -7.79 14.03
C ILE A 108 -31.67 -7.71 12.66
N GLU A 109 -30.34 -7.67 12.62
CA GLU A 109 -29.55 -7.56 11.41
C GLU A 109 -28.26 -8.35 11.58
N LYS A 110 -27.83 -9.03 10.54
CA LYS A 110 -26.57 -9.75 10.50
C LYS A 110 -25.86 -9.45 9.19
N TRP A 111 -24.59 -9.13 9.30
CA TRP A 111 -23.74 -8.96 8.12
C TRP A 111 -23.59 -10.29 7.36
N GLU A 112 -23.73 -10.21 6.06
CA GLU A 112 -23.50 -11.33 5.16
C GLU A 112 -22.26 -11.06 4.31
N ASP A 113 -21.38 -12.06 4.19
CA ASP A 113 -20.17 -11.94 3.38
C ASP A 113 -20.54 -11.86 1.89
N LYS A 114 -20.15 -10.75 1.26
CA LYS A 114 -20.37 -10.54 -0.19
C LYS A 114 -19.17 -11.07 -0.98
N PRO A 115 -19.39 -11.55 -2.22
CA PRO A 115 -18.30 -11.94 -3.11
C PRO A 115 -17.31 -10.80 -3.29
N ALA A 116 -16.01 -11.13 -3.27
CA ALA A 116 -14.96 -10.19 -3.57
C ALA A 116 -14.98 -9.80 -5.07
N LYS A 117 -14.65 -8.54 -5.37
CA LYS A 117 -14.52 -8.05 -6.75
C LYS A 117 -13.04 -8.06 -7.14
N GLN A 118 -12.69 -8.79 -8.19
CA GLN A 118 -11.34 -8.73 -8.74
C GLN A 118 -11.10 -7.36 -9.38
N VAL A 119 -10.14 -6.60 -8.87
CA VAL A 119 -9.82 -5.23 -9.28
C VAL A 119 -8.39 -5.08 -9.80
N VAL A 120 -7.50 -6.00 -9.42
CA VAL A 120 -6.13 -6.09 -9.92
C VAL A 120 -5.87 -7.53 -10.32
N ASP A 121 -5.11 -7.73 -11.40
CA ASP A 121 -4.71 -9.07 -11.86
C ASP A 121 -4.01 -9.83 -10.73
N PRO A 122 -4.42 -11.09 -10.43
CA PRO A 122 -3.82 -11.90 -9.37
C PRO A 122 -2.31 -12.07 -9.51
N GLN A 123 -1.78 -12.11 -10.73
CA GLN A 123 -0.34 -12.21 -10.98
C GLN A 123 0.38 -10.93 -10.53
N VAL A 124 -0.22 -9.76 -10.77
CA VAL A 124 0.32 -8.47 -10.32
C VAL A 124 0.31 -8.39 -8.79
N ALA A 125 -0.80 -8.75 -8.16
CA ALA A 125 -0.92 -8.79 -6.70
C ALA A 125 0.10 -9.76 -6.08
N TYR A 126 0.30 -10.93 -6.69
CA TYR A 126 1.33 -11.88 -6.29
C TYR A 126 2.75 -11.30 -6.41
N MET A 127 3.06 -10.64 -7.53
CA MET A 127 4.39 -10.02 -7.72
C MET A 127 4.67 -8.96 -6.65
N ILE A 128 3.71 -8.10 -6.33
CA ILE A 128 3.86 -7.09 -5.27
C ILE A 128 4.08 -7.76 -3.92
N SER A 129 3.24 -8.73 -3.56
CA SER A 129 3.37 -9.48 -2.31
C SER A 129 4.71 -10.22 -2.22
N SER A 130 5.16 -10.84 -3.31
CA SER A 130 6.46 -11.50 -3.41
C SER A 130 7.63 -10.54 -3.20
N ILE A 131 7.56 -9.32 -3.72
CA ILE A 131 8.59 -8.31 -3.50
C ILE A 131 8.61 -7.86 -2.04
N LEU A 132 7.44 -7.60 -1.48
CA LEU A 132 7.31 -7.06 -0.12
C LEU A 132 7.58 -8.10 0.97
N SER A 133 7.49 -9.39 0.66
CA SER A 133 7.88 -10.48 1.56
C SER A 133 9.36 -10.89 1.45
N ASP A 134 10.07 -10.41 0.43
CA ASP A 134 11.46 -10.79 0.17
C ASP A 134 12.44 -9.92 0.98
N PRO A 135 13.11 -10.47 2.02
CA PRO A 135 14.09 -9.71 2.79
C PRO A 135 15.30 -9.28 1.94
N THR A 136 15.61 -10.01 0.86
CA THR A 136 16.76 -9.66 -0.01
C THR A 136 16.48 -8.41 -0.86
N ALA A 137 15.21 -8.10 -1.14
CA ALA A 137 14.81 -6.91 -1.85
C ALA A 137 15.11 -5.61 -1.07
N ARG A 138 15.30 -5.68 0.26
CA ARG A 138 15.53 -4.52 1.15
C ARG A 138 17.00 -4.17 1.34
N ARG A 139 17.92 -4.94 0.79
CA ARG A 139 19.37 -4.84 1.08
C ARG A 139 20.02 -3.51 0.69
N LEU A 140 19.50 -2.79 -0.31
CA LEU A 140 20.08 -1.51 -0.72
C LEU A 140 19.99 -0.42 0.36
N MET A 141 19.05 -0.57 1.31
CA MET A 141 18.91 0.30 2.48
C MET A 141 19.59 -0.27 3.73
N GLY A 142 20.27 -1.41 3.61
CA GLY A 142 20.93 -2.08 4.73
C GLY A 142 19.97 -2.86 5.64
N TRP A 143 18.71 -3.02 5.26
CA TRP A 143 17.73 -3.78 6.03
C TRP A 143 17.80 -5.26 5.70
N THR A 144 17.79 -6.10 6.73
CA THR A 144 17.76 -7.55 6.58
C THR A 144 16.35 -8.11 6.57
N GLY A 145 15.39 -7.34 7.07
CA GLY A 145 13.99 -7.72 7.22
C GLY A 145 13.63 -8.27 8.60
N TYR A 146 14.60 -8.73 9.37
CA TYR A 146 14.38 -9.22 10.75
C TYR A 146 14.04 -8.09 11.72
N GLU A 147 14.49 -6.87 11.43
CA GLU A 147 14.25 -5.68 12.26
C GLU A 147 12.77 -5.32 12.39
N PHE A 148 11.93 -5.81 11.51
CA PHE A 148 10.50 -5.48 11.48
C PHE A 148 9.63 -6.46 12.28
N GLY A 149 10.18 -7.53 12.85
CA GLY A 149 9.44 -8.50 13.64
C GLY A 149 8.34 -9.27 12.91
N PHE A 150 8.39 -9.32 11.58
CA PHE A 150 7.39 -10.00 10.74
C PHE A 150 7.73 -11.46 10.43
N ASP A 151 8.74 -12.02 11.08
CA ASP A 151 9.09 -13.44 10.94
C ASP A 151 8.18 -14.29 11.86
N VAL A 152 6.97 -14.55 11.39
CA VAL A 152 5.98 -15.35 12.10
C VAL A 152 5.99 -16.76 11.50
N PRO A 153 6.36 -17.80 12.27
CA PRO A 153 6.40 -19.16 11.76
C PRO A 153 5.08 -19.61 11.14
N GLY A 154 5.14 -20.11 9.89
CA GLY A 154 3.95 -20.58 9.16
C GLY A 154 3.06 -19.49 8.58
N VAL A 155 3.39 -18.21 8.74
CA VAL A 155 2.65 -17.09 8.17
C VAL A 155 3.50 -16.37 7.13
N TRP A 156 2.97 -16.25 5.91
CA TRP A 156 3.61 -15.45 4.87
C TRP A 156 3.28 -13.96 5.10
N THR A 157 4.28 -13.21 5.50
CA THR A 157 4.15 -11.78 5.80
C THR A 157 4.83 -10.93 4.73
N ALA A 158 4.23 -9.79 4.43
CA ALA A 158 4.78 -8.79 3.51
C ALA A 158 4.67 -7.41 4.16
N CYS A 159 5.68 -6.56 3.99
CA CYS A 159 5.67 -5.23 4.57
C CYS A 159 6.26 -4.17 3.64
N LYS A 160 5.79 -2.93 3.83
CA LYS A 160 6.37 -1.74 3.22
C LYS A 160 6.56 -0.67 4.30
N THR A 161 7.79 -0.17 4.40
CA THR A 161 8.11 0.94 5.31
C THR A 161 7.53 2.26 4.81
N GLY A 162 7.19 3.15 5.73
CA GLY A 162 6.77 4.52 5.46
C GLY A 162 7.29 5.46 6.53
N THR A 163 7.27 6.77 6.25
CA THR A 163 7.60 7.81 7.21
C THR A 163 6.65 8.98 7.00
N THR A 164 5.96 9.39 8.04
CA THR A 164 5.08 10.57 8.00
C THR A 164 5.91 11.86 8.02
N THR A 165 5.36 12.96 7.54
CA THR A 165 6.05 14.27 7.50
C THR A 165 6.48 14.74 8.88
N THR A 166 5.74 14.38 9.92
CA THR A 166 6.02 14.74 11.32
C THR A 166 6.84 13.69 12.06
N ALA A 167 7.17 12.57 11.41
CA ALA A 167 7.83 11.40 12.01
C ALA A 167 7.15 10.90 13.30
N VAL A 168 5.85 11.16 13.46
CA VAL A 168 5.00 10.62 14.54
C VAL A 168 4.26 9.42 13.98
N ASN A 169 4.40 8.29 14.64
CA ASN A 169 3.67 7.06 14.34
C ASN A 169 2.35 7.03 15.11
#